data_6237ba762989cfd0a647586b73411ce3
#
_entry.id   6237ba762989cfd0a647586b73411ce3
#
_cell.length_a   1.000
_cell.length_b   1.000
_cell.length_c   1.000
_cell.angle_alpha   90.00
_cell.angle_beta   90.00
_cell.angle_gamma   90.00
#
_symmetry.space_group_name_H-M   'P 1'
#
loop_
_entity.id
_entity.type
_entity.pdbx_description
1 polymer ?
#
loop_
_entity_poly.entity_id
_entity_poly.type
_entity_poly.pdbx_seq_one_letter_code
_entity_poly.pdbx_strand_id
1 'polypeptide(L)'
;MNIVQKTLDELIPYENNPRHNDDAVDYVAESIKEFGFKVPIIIDKDNVIVAGHTRYKASKKLGIKEVPCLVADDLTDEQIKAFRLADNKVAEIATWDFEKLDLELSTLDMDMELFGFEPYEDTEPQEVVEDEFEVEVPEEPKAKYGDIYQLGKHRLMCGDSTSIDDVEKLMNGDKADMVFTDPPYNVAYEGGSKKREMIKNDKINNFYDFLYDTYKNCFEVMKSGAPIYVCHSELERVNFTKAFMDVGFKTSSIIIWAKNNSTFSMNKDYKQKHEPIIYGWKQGNNHVWEGGNCEDTLWEINRPVKSDLHPTMKPIELVARAVENSSVVGSLCYEPFGGSGSTLIACEQLNRAAYLMELDPKYVDVIINRWEQFTGKKAVLLNENDNEDIKTA
;
A
#
# COMPACT_ATOMS: atom_id res chain seq x y z
N MET A 1 -28.90 -27.07 -20.15
CA MET A 1 -27.47 -26.85 -20.48
C MET A 1 -26.82 -28.20 -20.74
N ASN A 2 -26.28 -28.42 -21.92
CA ASN A 2 -25.62 -29.67 -22.28
C ASN A 2 -24.11 -29.41 -22.45
N ILE A 3 -23.28 -30.26 -21.79
CA ILE A 3 -21.84 -30.26 -21.99
C ILE A 3 -21.54 -31.12 -23.22
N VAL A 4 -20.82 -30.57 -24.17
CA VAL A 4 -20.37 -31.22 -25.40
C VAL A 4 -18.84 -31.29 -25.41
N GLN A 5 -18.28 -32.34 -26.03
CA GLN A 5 -16.85 -32.39 -26.31
C GLN A 5 -16.55 -31.66 -27.61
N LYS A 6 -15.55 -30.81 -27.62
CA LYS A 6 -15.07 -30.09 -28.78
C LYS A 6 -13.57 -30.25 -28.93
N THR A 7 -13.10 -30.39 -30.17
CA THR A 7 -11.67 -30.32 -30.44
C THR A 7 -11.19 -28.86 -30.27
N LEU A 8 -9.94 -28.69 -29.87
CA LEU A 8 -9.37 -27.31 -29.70
C LEU A 8 -9.36 -26.53 -31.02
N ASP A 9 -9.30 -27.23 -32.15
CA ASP A 9 -9.30 -26.61 -33.49
C ASP A 9 -10.70 -26.11 -33.92
N GLU A 10 -11.77 -26.63 -33.30
CA GLU A 10 -13.13 -26.12 -33.52
C GLU A 10 -13.39 -24.81 -32.72
N LEU A 11 -12.58 -24.50 -31.69
CA LEU A 11 -12.81 -23.37 -30.80
C LEU A 11 -12.15 -22.13 -31.38
N ILE A 12 -12.91 -21.05 -31.41
CA ILE A 12 -12.46 -19.75 -31.90
C ILE A 12 -12.25 -18.79 -30.69
N PRO A 13 -11.00 -18.41 -30.37
CA PRO A 13 -10.75 -17.38 -29.38
C PRO A 13 -11.40 -16.06 -29.79
N TYR A 14 -12.01 -15.36 -28.83
CA TYR A 14 -12.57 -14.03 -29.11
C TYR A 14 -11.46 -12.98 -29.27
N GLU A 15 -11.35 -12.41 -30.47
CA GLU A 15 -10.28 -11.51 -30.89
C GLU A 15 -10.18 -10.24 -30.03
N ASN A 16 -11.33 -9.68 -29.63
CA ASN A 16 -11.40 -8.45 -28.81
C ASN A 16 -11.50 -8.75 -27.30
N ASN A 17 -10.83 -9.78 -26.80
CA ASN A 17 -10.80 -10.07 -25.37
C ASN A 17 -9.95 -8.99 -24.64
N PRO A 18 -10.54 -8.18 -23.75
CA PRO A 18 -9.81 -7.09 -23.09
C PRO A 18 -8.88 -7.57 -21.96
N ARG A 19 -8.89 -8.87 -21.62
CA ARG A 19 -8.16 -9.42 -20.48
C ARG A 19 -6.85 -10.07 -20.92
N HIS A 20 -5.74 -9.61 -20.37
CA HIS A 20 -4.46 -10.32 -20.42
C HIS A 20 -4.48 -11.42 -19.37
N ASN A 21 -4.17 -12.65 -19.76
CA ASN A 21 -4.27 -13.83 -18.90
C ASN A 21 -3.14 -14.84 -19.14
N ASP A 22 -2.04 -14.39 -19.73
CA ASP A 22 -0.92 -15.28 -20.08
C ASP A 22 -0.22 -15.81 -18.84
N ASP A 23 -0.04 -14.98 -17.80
CA ASP A 23 0.60 -15.36 -16.52
C ASP A 23 -0.20 -16.44 -15.75
N ALA A 24 -1.52 -16.49 -15.93
CA ALA A 24 -2.36 -17.48 -15.29
C ALA A 24 -2.40 -18.85 -16.02
N VAL A 25 -1.80 -18.96 -17.21
CA VAL A 25 -1.91 -20.17 -18.04
C VAL A 25 -1.24 -21.37 -17.37
N ASP A 26 -0.11 -21.16 -16.71
CA ASP A 26 0.66 -22.22 -16.07
C ASP A 26 -0.08 -22.79 -14.87
N TYR A 27 -0.61 -21.96 -14.02
CA TYR A 27 -1.42 -22.36 -12.87
C TYR A 27 -2.69 -23.12 -13.28
N VAL A 28 -3.35 -22.65 -14.31
CA VAL A 28 -4.53 -23.35 -14.86
C VAL A 28 -4.14 -24.68 -15.52
N ALA A 29 -2.98 -24.77 -16.15
CA ALA A 29 -2.47 -26.01 -16.73
C ALA A 29 -2.19 -27.06 -15.63
N GLU A 30 -1.50 -26.67 -14.56
CA GLU A 30 -1.26 -27.58 -13.42
C GLU A 30 -2.60 -28.00 -12.78
N SER A 31 -3.55 -27.09 -12.62
CA SER A 31 -4.89 -27.43 -12.10
C SER A 31 -5.63 -28.44 -12.98
N ILE A 32 -5.57 -28.30 -14.31
CA ILE A 32 -6.18 -29.28 -15.24
C ILE A 32 -5.46 -30.62 -15.16
N LYS A 33 -4.15 -30.62 -15.02
CA LYS A 33 -3.34 -31.86 -14.96
C LYS A 33 -3.63 -32.62 -13.66
N GLU A 34 -3.74 -31.95 -12.52
CA GLU A 34 -3.96 -32.57 -11.22
C GLU A 34 -5.43 -32.99 -11.04
N PHE A 35 -6.36 -32.09 -11.26
CA PHE A 35 -7.79 -32.32 -10.96
C PHE A 35 -8.61 -32.72 -12.18
N GLY A 36 -8.06 -32.65 -13.39
CA GLY A 36 -8.80 -32.78 -14.61
C GLY A 36 -9.69 -31.55 -14.91
N PHE A 37 -10.39 -31.61 -16.04
CA PHE A 37 -11.28 -30.53 -16.47
C PHE A 37 -12.56 -30.51 -15.62
N LYS A 38 -12.64 -29.63 -14.59
CA LYS A 38 -13.81 -29.52 -13.69
C LYS A 38 -14.76 -28.40 -14.11
N VAL A 39 -14.27 -27.38 -14.79
CA VAL A 39 -15.06 -26.23 -15.25
C VAL A 39 -14.98 -26.15 -16.77
N PRO A 40 -16.07 -26.34 -17.53
CA PRO A 40 -16.06 -26.33 -18.99
C PRO A 40 -15.72 -24.97 -19.57
N ILE A 41 -15.29 -24.91 -20.81
CA ILE A 41 -15.18 -23.70 -21.60
C ILE A 41 -16.58 -23.31 -22.07
N ILE A 42 -16.97 -22.05 -21.91
CA ILE A 42 -18.27 -21.57 -22.42
C ILE A 42 -18.04 -20.98 -23.80
N ILE A 43 -18.85 -21.48 -24.75
CA ILE A 43 -18.82 -21.07 -26.17
C ILE A 43 -20.19 -20.61 -26.62
N ASP A 44 -20.26 -19.79 -27.64
CA ASP A 44 -21.51 -19.49 -28.34
C ASP A 44 -21.86 -20.55 -29.43
N LYS A 45 -22.94 -20.31 -30.15
CA LYS A 45 -23.43 -21.19 -31.24
C LYS A 45 -22.42 -21.34 -32.40
N ASP A 46 -21.51 -20.37 -32.56
CA ASP A 46 -20.50 -20.32 -33.61
C ASP A 46 -19.12 -20.82 -33.12
N ASN A 47 -19.07 -21.46 -31.96
CA ASN A 47 -17.89 -21.94 -31.23
C ASN A 47 -16.90 -20.83 -30.81
N VAL A 48 -17.31 -19.57 -30.78
CA VAL A 48 -16.48 -18.49 -30.23
C VAL A 48 -16.47 -18.56 -28.71
N ILE A 49 -15.28 -18.47 -28.10
CA ILE A 49 -15.13 -18.57 -26.66
C ILE A 49 -15.77 -17.36 -25.99
N VAL A 50 -16.69 -17.62 -25.08
CA VAL A 50 -17.36 -16.62 -24.22
C VAL A 50 -16.63 -16.50 -22.89
N ALA A 51 -16.32 -17.62 -22.22
CA ALA A 51 -15.52 -17.66 -20.99
C ALA A 51 -14.58 -18.88 -20.98
N GLY A 52 -13.38 -18.71 -20.42
CA GLY A 52 -12.39 -19.79 -20.32
C GLY A 52 -11.24 -19.70 -21.31
N HIS A 53 -10.86 -18.52 -21.78
CA HIS A 53 -9.68 -18.33 -22.65
C HIS A 53 -8.39 -18.88 -22.04
N THR A 54 -8.19 -18.73 -20.73
CA THR A 54 -7.03 -19.30 -20.02
C THR A 54 -7.02 -20.82 -20.07
N ARG A 55 -8.20 -21.47 -19.86
CA ARG A 55 -8.35 -22.93 -19.97
C ARG A 55 -8.07 -23.44 -21.40
N TYR A 56 -8.48 -22.67 -22.40
CA TYR A 56 -8.15 -22.99 -23.80
C TYR A 56 -6.63 -22.91 -24.04
N LYS A 57 -5.96 -21.86 -23.59
CA LYS A 57 -4.49 -21.72 -23.70
C LYS A 57 -3.77 -22.85 -22.94
N ALA A 58 -4.19 -23.12 -21.71
CA ALA A 58 -3.66 -24.21 -20.88
C ALA A 58 -3.83 -25.58 -21.54
N SER A 59 -4.99 -25.85 -22.16
CA SER A 59 -5.24 -27.11 -22.91
C SER A 59 -4.32 -27.24 -24.10
N LYS A 60 -4.04 -26.16 -24.82
CA LYS A 60 -3.04 -26.17 -25.91
C LYS A 60 -1.65 -26.51 -25.39
N LYS A 61 -1.25 -25.90 -24.27
CA LYS A 61 0.04 -26.16 -23.62
C LYS A 61 0.20 -27.63 -23.19
N LEU A 62 -0.88 -28.22 -22.68
CA LEU A 62 -0.93 -29.63 -22.26
C LEU A 62 -1.10 -30.62 -23.40
N GLY A 63 -1.33 -30.20 -24.64
CA GLY A 63 -1.55 -31.06 -25.79
C GLY A 63 -2.88 -31.84 -25.74
N ILE A 64 -3.87 -31.33 -24.99
CA ILE A 64 -5.21 -31.90 -24.89
C ILE A 64 -5.91 -31.72 -26.25
N LYS A 65 -6.52 -32.78 -26.78
CA LYS A 65 -7.16 -32.71 -28.09
C LYS A 65 -8.61 -32.27 -28.03
N GLU A 66 -9.32 -32.71 -27.00
CA GLU A 66 -10.76 -32.44 -26.83
C GLU A 66 -11.00 -31.88 -25.45
N VAL A 67 -11.89 -30.90 -25.33
CA VAL A 67 -12.23 -30.21 -24.09
C VAL A 67 -13.74 -30.15 -23.89
N PRO A 68 -14.23 -30.21 -22.64
CA PRO A 68 -15.64 -30.05 -22.35
C PRO A 68 -16.07 -28.57 -22.55
N CYS A 69 -17.11 -28.39 -23.36
CA CYS A 69 -17.65 -27.06 -23.63
C CYS A 69 -19.13 -27.00 -23.26
N LEU A 70 -19.56 -25.85 -22.75
CA LEU A 70 -20.94 -25.49 -22.54
C LEU A 70 -21.38 -24.52 -23.64
N VAL A 71 -22.41 -24.85 -24.39
CA VAL A 71 -22.94 -23.98 -25.45
C VAL A 71 -23.96 -23.02 -24.83
N ALA A 72 -23.71 -21.72 -24.94
CA ALA A 72 -24.62 -20.64 -24.52
C ALA A 72 -25.53 -20.28 -25.72
N ASP A 73 -26.42 -21.17 -26.07
CA ASP A 73 -27.38 -21.04 -27.18
C ASP A 73 -28.70 -20.34 -26.79
N ASP A 74 -28.84 -20.05 -25.50
CA ASP A 74 -29.97 -19.36 -24.87
C ASP A 74 -29.77 -17.84 -24.70
N LEU A 75 -28.60 -17.32 -25.10
CA LEU A 75 -28.25 -15.91 -24.97
C LEU A 75 -28.27 -15.19 -26.32
N THR A 76 -28.69 -13.94 -26.33
CA THR A 76 -28.53 -13.05 -27.50
C THR A 76 -27.07 -12.60 -27.65
N ASP A 77 -26.68 -12.14 -28.84
CA ASP A 77 -25.31 -11.65 -29.09
C ASP A 77 -24.89 -10.51 -28.15
N GLU A 78 -25.86 -9.66 -27.77
CA GLU A 78 -25.63 -8.59 -26.78
C GLU A 78 -25.42 -9.17 -25.38
N GLN A 79 -26.21 -10.14 -24.97
CA GLN A 79 -26.07 -10.82 -23.68
C GLN A 79 -24.74 -11.59 -23.60
N ILE A 80 -24.28 -12.20 -24.68
CA ILE A 80 -22.98 -12.87 -24.75
C ILE A 80 -21.84 -11.86 -24.50
N LYS A 81 -21.89 -10.68 -25.13
CA LYS A 81 -20.89 -9.62 -24.88
C LYS A 81 -20.92 -9.13 -23.45
N ALA A 82 -22.11 -8.87 -22.90
CA ALA A 82 -22.29 -8.42 -21.52
C ALA A 82 -21.81 -9.49 -20.51
N PHE A 83 -22.16 -10.76 -20.74
CA PHE A 83 -21.74 -11.88 -19.88
C PHE A 83 -20.23 -12.04 -19.84
N ARG A 84 -19.55 -11.92 -20.99
CA ARG A 84 -18.08 -11.98 -21.09
C ARG A 84 -17.39 -10.94 -20.19
N LEU A 85 -17.93 -9.72 -20.14
CA LEU A 85 -17.39 -8.66 -19.28
C LEU A 85 -17.76 -8.87 -17.81
N ALA A 86 -19.02 -9.25 -17.53
CA ALA A 86 -19.51 -9.44 -16.18
C ALA A 86 -18.82 -10.60 -15.45
N ASP A 87 -18.62 -11.74 -16.11
CA ASP A 87 -17.94 -12.92 -15.56
C ASP A 87 -16.50 -12.56 -15.09
N ASN A 88 -15.76 -11.83 -15.91
CA ASN A 88 -14.44 -11.36 -15.54
C ASN A 88 -14.48 -10.35 -14.37
N LYS A 89 -15.42 -9.38 -14.40
CA LYS A 89 -15.47 -8.34 -13.39
C LYS A 89 -15.89 -8.83 -12.01
N VAL A 90 -16.83 -9.75 -11.95
CA VAL A 90 -17.27 -10.36 -10.69
C VAL A 90 -16.14 -11.15 -10.01
N ALA A 91 -15.31 -11.84 -10.78
CA ALA A 91 -14.15 -12.55 -10.25
C ALA A 91 -13.09 -11.61 -9.62
N GLU A 92 -12.99 -10.35 -10.08
CA GLU A 92 -12.09 -9.34 -9.51
C GLU A 92 -12.61 -8.71 -8.22
N ILE A 93 -13.92 -8.75 -7.98
CA ILE A 93 -14.55 -8.14 -6.78
C ILE A 93 -14.44 -9.08 -5.58
N ALA A 94 -14.34 -10.39 -5.81
CA ALA A 94 -14.19 -11.38 -4.75
C ALA A 94 -12.81 -11.24 -4.08
N THR A 95 -12.80 -11.26 -2.76
CA THR A 95 -11.58 -11.24 -1.93
C THR A 95 -11.49 -12.48 -1.08
N TRP A 96 -10.28 -12.86 -0.67
CA TRP A 96 -10.03 -13.95 0.24
C TRP A 96 -10.22 -13.49 1.70
N ASP A 97 -10.80 -14.36 2.52
CA ASP A 97 -10.69 -14.33 3.98
C ASP A 97 -9.40 -15.09 4.30
N PHE A 98 -8.32 -14.36 4.53
CA PHE A 98 -6.97 -14.93 4.65
C PHE A 98 -6.84 -15.86 5.84
N GLU A 99 -7.50 -15.59 6.99
CA GLU A 99 -7.47 -16.48 8.15
C GLU A 99 -8.06 -17.87 7.80
N LYS A 100 -9.18 -17.89 7.09
CA LYS A 100 -9.79 -19.14 6.64
C LYS A 100 -8.99 -19.82 5.54
N LEU A 101 -8.40 -19.01 4.64
CA LEU A 101 -7.56 -19.54 3.57
C LEU A 101 -6.32 -20.25 4.15
N ASP A 102 -5.64 -19.64 5.12
CA ASP A 102 -4.46 -20.22 5.78
C ASP A 102 -4.82 -21.51 6.51
N LEU A 103 -5.97 -21.52 7.20
CA LEU A 103 -6.45 -22.74 7.86
C LEU A 103 -6.71 -23.86 6.85
N GLU A 104 -7.35 -23.58 5.72
CA GLU A 104 -7.58 -24.56 4.67
C GLU A 104 -6.26 -25.03 4.05
N LEU A 105 -5.36 -24.10 3.69
CA LEU A 105 -4.05 -24.42 3.10
C LEU A 105 -3.21 -25.29 4.04
N SER A 106 -3.22 -25.03 5.35
CA SER A 106 -2.47 -25.80 6.35
C SER A 106 -2.94 -27.25 6.50
N THR A 107 -4.14 -27.57 6.02
CA THR A 107 -4.70 -28.95 6.06
C THR A 107 -4.41 -29.75 4.79
N LEU A 108 -3.81 -29.15 3.77
CA LEU A 108 -3.56 -29.78 2.49
C LEU A 108 -2.12 -30.33 2.39
N ASP A 109 -1.97 -31.61 2.10
CA ASP A 109 -0.69 -32.27 1.76
C ASP A 109 -0.33 -32.05 0.26
N MET A 110 -0.62 -30.88 -0.29
CA MET A 110 -0.43 -30.56 -1.70
C MET A 110 0.35 -29.26 -1.83
N ASP A 111 1.27 -29.23 -2.79
CA ASP A 111 2.00 -28.01 -3.12
C ASP A 111 1.07 -27.02 -3.83
N MET A 112 0.58 -26.05 -3.08
CA MET A 112 -0.37 -25.04 -3.54
C MET A 112 0.29 -23.91 -4.34
N GLU A 113 1.63 -23.80 -4.36
CA GLU A 113 2.37 -22.87 -5.21
C GLU A 113 2.11 -23.17 -6.70
N LEU A 114 1.94 -24.44 -7.03
CA LEU A 114 1.61 -24.87 -8.39
C LEU A 114 0.29 -24.30 -8.93
N PHE A 115 -0.56 -23.79 -8.03
CA PHE A 115 -1.87 -23.20 -8.36
C PHE A 115 -1.91 -21.69 -8.16
N GLY A 116 -0.74 -21.06 -7.89
CA GLY A 116 -0.60 -19.61 -7.72
C GLY A 116 -0.87 -19.11 -6.31
N PHE A 117 -0.91 -19.99 -5.32
CA PHE A 117 -0.80 -19.59 -3.93
C PHE A 117 0.69 -19.46 -3.61
N GLU A 118 1.14 -18.25 -3.31
CA GLU A 118 2.49 -18.08 -2.77
C GLU A 118 2.59 -18.82 -1.44
N PRO A 119 3.73 -19.46 -1.13
CA PRO A 119 3.89 -20.03 0.19
C PRO A 119 3.69 -18.89 1.18
N TYR A 120 2.74 -19.06 2.09
CA TYR A 120 2.75 -18.29 3.31
C TYR A 120 4.05 -18.70 4.02
N GLU A 121 5.12 -17.95 3.79
CA GLU A 121 6.24 -18.02 4.71
C GLU A 121 5.63 -17.63 6.05
N ASP A 122 5.49 -18.62 6.94
CA ASP A 122 5.24 -18.41 8.36
C ASP A 122 6.47 -17.66 8.88
N THR A 123 6.60 -16.42 8.44
CA THR A 123 7.50 -15.48 9.04
C THR A 123 6.84 -15.22 10.38
N GLU A 124 7.36 -15.93 11.43
CA GLU A 124 7.18 -15.46 12.79
C GLU A 124 7.19 -13.93 12.73
N PRO A 125 6.28 -13.23 13.43
CA PRO A 125 6.21 -11.77 13.35
C PRO A 125 7.65 -11.26 13.42
N GLN A 126 8.18 -10.78 12.30
CA GLN A 126 9.56 -10.31 12.26
C GLN A 126 9.57 -9.15 13.23
N GLU A 127 10.23 -9.34 14.39
CA GLU A 127 10.47 -8.23 15.29
C GLU A 127 11.11 -7.14 14.45
N VAL A 128 10.33 -6.09 14.19
CA VAL A 128 10.83 -4.94 13.45
C VAL A 128 11.95 -4.32 14.27
N VAL A 129 13.11 -4.22 13.67
CA VAL A 129 14.30 -3.75 14.36
C VAL A 129 14.51 -2.27 14.03
N GLU A 130 14.74 -1.45 15.06
CA GLU A 130 15.22 -0.08 14.88
C GLU A 130 16.58 -0.13 14.18
N ASP A 131 16.72 0.66 13.11
CA ASP A 131 18.00 0.77 12.41
C ASP A 131 19.00 1.65 13.19
N GLU A 132 20.28 1.41 12.98
CA GLU A 132 21.36 2.22 13.57
C GLU A 132 21.69 3.48 12.73
N PHE A 133 20.73 3.94 11.92
CA PHE A 133 20.97 5.02 10.98
C PHE A 133 21.20 6.36 11.68
N GLU A 134 22.33 6.99 11.41
CA GLU A 134 22.61 8.37 11.81
C GLU A 134 22.22 9.30 10.67
N VAL A 135 21.29 10.22 10.95
CA VAL A 135 20.81 11.18 9.95
C VAL A 135 21.90 12.21 9.65
N GLU A 136 22.50 12.11 8.48
CA GLU A 136 23.43 13.12 7.94
C GLU A 136 22.70 13.94 6.87
N VAL A 137 22.36 15.18 7.18
CA VAL A 137 21.72 16.10 6.23
C VAL A 137 22.80 16.71 5.34
N PRO A 138 22.76 16.51 4.02
CA PRO A 138 23.76 17.06 3.10
C PRO A 138 23.70 18.60 3.06
N GLU A 139 24.86 19.25 2.89
CA GLU A 139 24.91 20.71 2.72
C GLU A 139 24.21 21.10 1.40
N GLU A 140 24.51 20.40 0.31
CA GLU A 140 23.90 20.57 -1.01
C GLU A 140 23.12 19.30 -1.41
N PRO A 141 21.82 19.39 -1.65
CA PRO A 141 21.02 18.23 -2.04
C PRO A 141 21.30 17.83 -3.49
N LYS A 142 21.22 16.54 -3.78
CA LYS A 142 21.22 15.98 -5.13
C LYS A 142 19.83 15.99 -5.73
N ALA A 143 18.84 15.64 -4.91
CA ALA A 143 17.44 15.66 -5.29
C ALA A 143 16.95 17.08 -5.57
N LYS A 144 15.94 17.19 -6.45
CA LYS A 144 15.30 18.44 -6.84
C LYS A 144 13.80 18.30 -6.74
N TYR A 145 13.10 19.41 -6.56
CA TYR A 145 11.65 19.44 -6.62
C TYR A 145 11.15 18.86 -7.95
N GLY A 146 10.22 17.92 -7.87
CA GLY A 146 9.66 17.17 -8.98
C GLY A 146 10.35 15.82 -9.25
N ASP A 147 11.52 15.56 -8.70
CA ASP A 147 12.21 14.27 -8.85
C ASP A 147 11.41 13.14 -8.19
N ILE A 148 11.28 12.00 -8.89
CA ILE A 148 10.69 10.78 -8.37
C ILE A 148 11.73 9.67 -8.41
N TYR A 149 11.90 8.97 -7.31
CA TYR A 149 12.84 7.87 -7.17
C TYR A 149 12.10 6.55 -6.94
N GLN A 150 12.56 5.49 -7.61
CA GLN A 150 12.17 4.12 -7.32
C GLN A 150 13.18 3.51 -6.35
N LEU A 151 12.70 2.99 -5.22
CA LEU A 151 13.47 2.33 -4.18
C LEU A 151 12.98 0.89 -4.02
N GLY A 152 13.41 -0.04 -4.89
CA GLY A 152 12.83 -1.38 -4.96
C GLY A 152 11.34 -1.31 -5.29
N LYS A 153 10.48 -1.78 -4.38
CA LYS A 153 9.02 -1.70 -4.50
C LYS A 153 8.41 -0.36 -4.05
N HIS A 154 9.21 0.56 -3.50
CA HIS A 154 8.76 1.84 -2.96
C HIS A 154 8.99 2.98 -3.94
N ARG A 155 8.29 4.10 -3.72
CA ARG A 155 8.49 5.35 -4.46
C ARG A 155 8.69 6.52 -3.50
N LEU A 156 9.55 7.44 -3.88
CA LEU A 156 9.80 8.68 -3.15
C LEU A 156 9.78 9.86 -4.10
N MET A 157 9.01 10.88 -3.79
CA MET A 157 8.97 12.12 -4.58
C MET A 157 9.42 13.32 -3.76
N CYS A 158 10.25 14.15 -4.37
CA CYS A 158 10.50 15.51 -3.88
C CYS A 158 9.37 16.41 -4.33
N GLY A 159 8.35 16.65 -3.49
CA GLY A 159 7.13 17.35 -3.89
C GLY A 159 6.33 17.91 -2.71
N ASP A 160 5.22 18.56 -3.04
CA ASP A 160 4.32 19.19 -2.06
C ASP A 160 3.05 18.35 -1.85
N SER A 161 2.84 17.84 -0.64
CA SER A 161 1.67 17.03 -0.27
C SER A 161 0.33 17.79 -0.32
N THR A 162 0.36 19.12 -0.37
CA THR A 162 -0.84 19.95 -0.61
C THR A 162 -1.19 20.08 -2.09
N SER A 163 -0.27 19.71 -3.00
CA SER A 163 -0.47 19.70 -4.46
C SER A 163 -1.02 18.35 -4.91
N ILE A 164 -2.27 18.33 -5.38
CA ILE A 164 -2.87 17.10 -5.92
C ILE A 164 -2.10 16.58 -7.14
N ASP A 165 -1.57 17.47 -7.98
CA ASP A 165 -0.80 17.10 -9.16
C ASP A 165 0.48 16.33 -8.79
N ASP A 166 1.16 16.72 -7.70
CA ASP A 166 2.36 16.01 -7.21
C ASP A 166 1.97 14.66 -6.60
N VAL A 167 0.88 14.62 -5.83
CA VAL A 167 0.38 13.38 -5.23
C VAL A 167 -0.03 12.38 -6.32
N GLU A 168 -0.72 12.82 -7.37
CA GLU A 168 -1.10 11.96 -8.49
C GLU A 168 0.11 11.43 -9.27
N LYS A 169 1.16 12.25 -9.46
CA LYS A 169 2.42 11.80 -10.07
C LYS A 169 3.12 10.74 -9.23
N LEU A 170 3.23 10.95 -7.91
CA LEU A 170 3.80 9.97 -7.00
C LEU A 170 3.03 8.65 -7.06
N MET A 171 1.70 8.73 -6.96
CA MET A 171 0.82 7.56 -6.93
C MET A 171 0.74 6.81 -8.25
N ASN A 172 0.99 7.46 -9.39
CA ASN A 172 1.03 6.85 -10.73
C ASN A 172 -0.21 6.00 -11.07
N GLY A 173 -1.37 6.37 -10.54
CA GLY A 173 -2.64 5.67 -10.71
C GLY A 173 -2.95 4.61 -9.66
N ASP A 174 -2.01 4.27 -8.79
CA ASP A 174 -2.25 3.39 -7.64
C ASP A 174 -3.09 4.07 -6.57
N LYS A 175 -3.72 3.27 -5.71
CA LYS A 175 -4.49 3.73 -4.55
C LYS A 175 -3.91 3.15 -3.28
N ALA A 176 -3.73 3.99 -2.27
CA ALA A 176 -3.21 3.59 -0.98
C ALA A 176 -4.18 2.67 -0.22
N ASP A 177 -3.65 1.60 0.34
CA ASP A 177 -4.34 0.69 1.26
C ASP A 177 -4.41 1.28 2.66
N MET A 178 -3.43 2.09 3.04
CA MET A 178 -3.41 2.84 4.29
C MET A 178 -2.59 4.13 4.18
N VAL A 179 -2.76 5.02 5.14
CA VAL A 179 -1.91 6.20 5.34
C VAL A 179 -1.38 6.18 6.77
N PHE A 180 -0.06 6.37 6.92
CA PHE A 180 0.56 6.76 8.17
C PHE A 180 1.26 8.10 7.96
N THR A 181 1.04 9.10 8.83
CA THR A 181 1.58 10.42 8.57
C THR A 181 1.93 11.22 9.83
N ASP A 182 3.03 11.98 9.71
CA ASP A 182 3.56 12.87 10.77
C ASP A 182 3.72 14.30 10.21
N PRO A 183 2.61 15.05 10.04
CA PRO A 183 2.67 16.43 9.52
C PRO A 183 3.45 17.38 10.44
N PRO A 184 3.95 18.52 9.95
CA PRO A 184 4.47 19.60 10.80
C PRO A 184 3.45 20.00 11.86
N TYR A 185 3.91 20.21 13.11
CA TYR A 185 2.99 20.49 14.24
C TYR A 185 2.67 21.97 14.46
N ASN A 186 3.24 22.88 13.66
CA ASN A 186 3.06 24.33 13.77
C ASN A 186 3.36 24.91 15.17
N VAL A 187 4.25 24.29 15.92
CA VAL A 187 4.54 24.64 17.33
C VAL A 187 5.78 25.49 17.50
N ALA A 188 6.37 26.01 16.40
CA ALA A 188 7.60 26.82 16.41
C ALA A 188 8.67 26.27 17.36
N TYR A 189 9.18 25.09 17.07
CA TYR A 189 10.15 24.42 17.94
C TYR A 189 11.48 25.19 17.98
N GLU A 190 11.67 26.02 19.00
CA GLU A 190 12.94 26.68 19.31
C GLU A 190 13.85 25.68 20.04
N GLY A 191 14.60 24.90 19.30
CA GLY A 191 15.60 23.97 19.83
C GLY A 191 16.70 24.74 20.55
N GLY A 192 16.87 24.50 21.85
CA GLY A 192 17.92 25.11 22.67
C GLY A 192 19.33 24.80 22.16
N SER A 193 20.16 25.86 22.13
CA SER A 193 21.62 25.92 21.93
C SER A 193 22.22 25.24 20.72
N LYS A 194 22.68 26.09 19.79
CA LYS A 194 23.42 25.94 18.54
C LYS A 194 22.56 25.70 17.30
N LYS A 195 22.56 26.74 16.41
CA LYS A 195 22.16 26.77 15.00
C LYS A 195 21.55 25.46 14.46
N ARG A 196 20.31 25.18 14.86
CA ARG A 196 19.47 24.20 14.15
C ARG A 196 18.65 24.98 13.15
N GLU A 197 18.76 24.62 11.88
CA GLU A 197 17.86 25.14 10.86
C GLU A 197 16.42 24.76 11.27
N MET A 198 15.51 25.74 11.27
CA MET A 198 14.09 25.50 11.50
C MET A 198 13.59 24.53 10.44
N ILE A 199 12.82 23.54 10.83
CA ILE A 199 12.08 22.70 9.88
C ILE A 199 11.31 23.65 8.95
N LYS A 200 11.51 23.56 7.64
CA LYS A 200 10.71 24.32 6.67
C LYS A 200 9.24 24.04 6.98
N ASN A 201 8.44 25.10 7.12
CA ASN A 201 7.00 25.04 7.43
C ASN A 201 6.61 24.80 8.90
N ASP A 202 7.46 25.00 9.91
CA ASP A 202 7.03 24.94 11.31
C ASP A 202 6.23 26.19 11.77
N LYS A 203 6.03 27.19 10.88
CA LYS A 203 5.09 28.32 11.02
C LYS A 203 4.27 28.47 9.74
N ILE A 204 3.11 27.82 9.71
CA ILE A 204 2.17 27.90 8.60
C ILE A 204 1.07 28.91 8.97
N ASN A 205 0.96 30.02 8.24
CA ASN A 205 0.00 31.08 8.55
C ASN A 205 -1.46 30.65 8.48
N ASN A 206 -1.78 29.66 7.69
CA ASN A 206 -3.12 29.06 7.56
C ASN A 206 -3.04 27.55 7.77
N PHE A 207 -2.73 27.15 9.00
CA PHE A 207 -2.42 25.77 9.33
C PHE A 207 -3.60 24.81 9.11
N TYR A 208 -4.81 25.28 9.35
CA TYR A 208 -6.02 24.48 9.06
C TYR A 208 -6.13 24.14 7.57
N ASP A 209 -5.96 25.13 6.66
CA ASP A 209 -6.06 24.88 5.21
C ASP A 209 -4.95 23.96 4.73
N PHE A 210 -3.72 24.11 5.24
CA PHE A 210 -2.62 23.19 4.97
C PHE A 210 -2.99 21.73 5.31
N LEU A 211 -3.54 21.48 6.50
CA LEU A 211 -3.98 20.17 6.91
C LEU A 211 -5.14 19.67 6.05
N TYR A 212 -6.11 20.56 5.79
CA TYR A 212 -7.28 20.23 4.99
C TYR A 212 -6.89 19.80 3.58
N ASP A 213 -6.03 20.56 2.90
CA ASP A 213 -5.58 20.26 1.53
C ASP A 213 -4.79 18.94 1.50
N THR A 214 -3.87 18.74 2.45
CA THR A 214 -3.13 17.47 2.57
C THR A 214 -4.06 16.28 2.80
N TYR A 215 -4.99 16.39 3.76
CA TYR A 215 -5.92 15.29 4.05
C TYR A 215 -6.89 15.01 2.91
N LYS A 216 -7.32 16.05 2.20
CA LYS A 216 -8.12 15.91 1.00
C LYS A 216 -7.37 15.12 -0.07
N ASN A 217 -6.10 15.44 -0.30
CA ASN A 217 -5.28 14.69 -1.25
C ASN A 217 -5.07 13.23 -0.82
N CYS A 218 -4.84 12.97 0.49
CA CYS A 218 -4.83 11.60 1.02
C CYS A 218 -6.16 10.89 0.73
N PHE A 219 -7.28 11.56 1.02
CA PHE A 219 -8.62 11.00 0.81
C PHE A 219 -8.86 10.61 -0.65
N GLU A 220 -8.43 11.46 -1.61
CA GLU A 220 -8.57 11.18 -3.05
C GLU A 220 -7.78 9.94 -3.48
N VAL A 221 -6.58 9.71 -2.96
CA VAL A 221 -5.72 8.61 -3.39
C VAL A 221 -5.85 7.33 -2.55
N MET A 222 -6.63 7.35 -1.47
CA MET A 222 -6.93 6.16 -0.66
C MET A 222 -8.06 5.33 -1.24
N LYS A 223 -8.00 4.01 -1.03
CA LYS A 223 -9.12 3.09 -1.26
C LYS A 223 -10.25 3.34 -0.24
N SER A 224 -11.49 3.00 -0.60
CA SER A 224 -12.60 3.00 0.37
C SER A 224 -12.35 1.96 1.46
N GLY A 225 -12.49 2.34 2.73
CA GLY A 225 -12.16 1.51 3.88
C GLY A 225 -10.70 1.62 4.33
N ALA A 226 -9.83 2.28 3.56
CA ALA A 226 -8.42 2.42 3.90
C ALA A 226 -8.22 3.19 5.22
N PRO A 227 -7.46 2.63 6.18
CA PRO A 227 -7.15 3.28 7.45
C PRO A 227 -6.16 4.44 7.30
N ILE A 228 -6.24 5.38 8.24
CA ILE A 228 -5.31 6.51 8.35
C ILE A 228 -4.92 6.77 9.80
N TYR A 229 -3.61 6.92 10.03
CA TYR A 229 -3.00 7.31 11.30
C TYR A 229 -2.33 8.67 11.13
N VAL A 230 -2.70 9.62 11.99
CA VAL A 230 -2.14 10.98 11.94
C VAL A 230 -1.53 11.34 13.30
N CYS A 231 -0.21 11.42 13.34
CA CYS A 231 0.49 11.95 14.50
C CYS A 231 0.20 13.45 14.63
N HIS A 232 0.00 13.94 15.85
CA HIS A 232 -0.27 15.37 16.04
C HIS A 232 0.17 15.91 17.40
N SER A 233 0.25 17.24 17.49
CA SER A 233 0.45 17.93 18.77
C SER A 233 -0.87 18.18 19.47
N GLU A 234 -0.92 18.00 20.80
CA GLU A 234 -2.06 18.42 21.64
C GLU A 234 -2.36 19.92 21.53
N LEU A 235 -1.37 20.76 21.28
CA LEU A 235 -1.55 22.20 21.17
C LEU A 235 -2.36 22.60 19.93
N GLU A 236 -2.24 21.82 18.86
CA GLU A 236 -2.92 22.04 17.58
C GLU A 236 -4.06 21.05 17.33
N ARG A 237 -4.43 20.25 18.33
CA ARG A 237 -5.45 19.18 18.22
C ARG A 237 -6.74 19.62 17.52
N VAL A 238 -7.17 20.88 17.78
CA VAL A 238 -8.42 21.40 17.19
C VAL A 238 -8.31 21.48 15.66
N ASN A 239 -7.20 22.01 15.13
CA ASN A 239 -6.97 22.11 13.69
C ASN A 239 -6.86 20.73 13.05
N PHE A 240 -6.08 19.82 13.66
CA PHE A 240 -5.92 18.44 13.19
C PHE A 240 -7.24 17.69 13.12
N THR A 241 -8.00 17.68 14.23
CA THR A 241 -9.28 16.95 14.30
C THR A 241 -10.32 17.55 13.36
N LYS A 242 -10.41 18.90 13.30
CA LYS A 242 -11.37 19.57 12.45
C LYS A 242 -11.11 19.31 10.97
N ALA A 243 -9.87 19.49 10.50
CA ALA A 243 -9.51 19.22 9.10
C ALA A 243 -9.80 17.75 8.72
N PHE A 244 -9.45 16.80 9.59
CA PHE A 244 -9.70 15.38 9.41
C PHE A 244 -11.19 15.06 9.21
N MET A 245 -12.04 15.62 10.04
CA MET A 245 -13.50 15.41 9.97
C MET A 245 -14.12 16.12 8.78
N ASP A 246 -13.70 17.35 8.48
CA ASP A 246 -14.27 18.19 7.41
C ASP A 246 -13.93 17.58 6.02
N VAL A 247 -12.84 16.87 5.86
CA VAL A 247 -12.52 16.09 4.62
C VAL A 247 -13.43 14.88 4.47
N GLY A 248 -13.99 14.33 5.55
CA GLY A 248 -14.93 13.21 5.51
C GLY A 248 -14.38 11.89 6.04
N PHE A 249 -13.22 11.91 6.68
CA PHE A 249 -12.72 10.73 7.39
C PHE A 249 -13.60 10.40 8.60
N LYS A 250 -13.78 9.11 8.87
CA LYS A 250 -14.38 8.66 10.12
C LYS A 250 -13.32 8.57 11.19
N THR A 251 -13.43 9.37 12.24
CA THR A 251 -12.60 9.21 13.45
C THR A 251 -13.09 7.99 14.23
N SER A 252 -12.18 7.11 14.62
CA SER A 252 -12.46 5.93 15.46
C SER A 252 -11.88 6.11 16.85
N SER A 253 -10.58 6.33 16.96
CA SER A 253 -9.87 6.36 18.23
C SER A 253 -8.78 7.43 18.24
N ILE A 254 -8.38 7.86 19.42
CA ILE A 254 -7.13 8.58 19.65
C ILE A 254 -6.19 7.63 20.36
N ILE A 255 -5.10 7.28 19.69
CA ILE A 255 -4.04 6.45 20.23
C ILE A 255 -3.04 7.36 20.92
N ILE A 256 -2.51 6.93 22.05
CA ILE A 256 -1.52 7.66 22.83
C ILE A 256 -0.20 6.92 22.77
N TRP A 257 0.77 7.45 22.02
CA TRP A 257 2.14 6.96 22.10
C TRP A 257 2.79 7.48 23.37
N ALA A 258 3.00 6.59 24.34
CA ALA A 258 3.69 6.87 25.60
C ALA A 258 5.20 6.61 25.45
N LYS A 259 6.00 7.64 25.69
CA LYS A 259 7.47 7.61 25.55
C LYS A 259 8.14 7.21 26.87
N ASN A 260 9.27 6.51 26.80
CA ASN A 260 10.09 6.20 27.98
C ASN A 260 10.65 7.47 28.67
N ASN A 261 10.97 8.52 27.89
CA ASN A 261 11.56 9.77 28.38
C ASN A 261 10.63 10.95 28.13
N SER A 262 10.55 11.86 29.10
CA SER A 262 9.85 13.13 28.92
C SER A 262 10.72 14.15 28.18
N THR A 263 10.09 15.00 27.35
CA THR A 263 10.78 16.14 26.73
C THR A 263 11.26 17.10 27.80
N PHE A 264 12.57 17.39 27.83
CA PHE A 264 13.12 18.34 28.76
C PHE A 264 12.64 19.77 28.41
N SER A 265 11.99 20.42 29.34
CA SER A 265 11.62 21.84 29.23
C SER A 265 11.75 22.48 30.61
N MET A 266 12.57 23.53 30.69
CA MET A 266 12.79 24.24 31.98
C MET A 266 11.60 25.11 32.42
N ASN A 267 10.71 25.49 31.49
CA ASN A 267 9.66 26.49 31.71
C ASN A 267 8.23 25.93 31.64
N LYS A 268 8.04 24.60 31.77
CA LYS A 268 6.71 23.97 31.78
C LYS A 268 6.46 23.26 33.09
N ASP A 269 5.29 23.46 33.68
CA ASP A 269 4.84 22.77 34.88
C ASP A 269 4.76 21.26 34.68
N TYR A 270 4.22 20.82 33.51
CA TYR A 270 4.15 19.42 33.13
C TYR A 270 5.07 19.11 31.97
N LYS A 271 5.84 18.04 32.08
CA LYS A 271 6.68 17.49 31.01
C LYS A 271 5.89 16.55 30.16
N GLN A 272 5.83 16.83 28.86
CA GLN A 272 5.09 15.98 27.92
C GLN A 272 5.82 14.66 27.70
N LYS A 273 5.13 13.55 27.95
CA LYS A 273 5.66 12.19 27.85
C LYS A 273 4.92 11.35 26.82
N HIS A 274 4.00 11.95 26.07
CA HIS A 274 3.21 11.25 25.07
C HIS A 274 2.99 12.12 23.83
N GLU A 275 2.63 11.47 22.73
CA GLU A 275 2.09 12.09 21.52
C GLU A 275 0.80 11.38 21.14
N PRO A 276 -0.27 12.12 20.79
CA PRO A 276 -1.51 11.53 20.32
C PRO A 276 -1.44 11.25 18.81
N ILE A 277 -2.18 10.20 18.39
CA ILE A 277 -2.33 9.80 17.00
C ILE A 277 -3.83 9.64 16.72
N ILE A 278 -4.37 10.38 15.75
CA ILE A 278 -5.73 10.19 15.29
C ILE A 278 -5.76 8.92 14.44
N TYR A 279 -6.63 7.99 14.79
CA TYR A 279 -6.94 6.81 14.02
C TYR A 279 -8.35 6.87 13.46
N GLY A 280 -8.48 6.55 12.18
CA GLY A 280 -9.75 6.48 11.48
C GLY A 280 -9.59 5.90 10.08
N TRP A 281 -10.59 6.08 9.21
CA TRP A 281 -10.56 5.55 7.85
C TRP A 281 -11.43 6.34 6.87
N LYS A 282 -11.16 6.15 5.57
CA LYS A 282 -12.03 6.62 4.50
C LYS A 282 -13.30 5.78 4.47
N GLN A 283 -14.46 6.42 4.61
CA GLN A 283 -15.75 5.73 4.56
C GLN A 283 -16.02 5.14 3.17
N GLY A 284 -16.89 4.14 3.12
CA GLY A 284 -17.37 3.53 1.85
C GLY A 284 -17.33 2.01 1.82
N ASN A 285 -16.38 1.38 2.51
CA ASN A 285 -16.29 -0.07 2.70
C ASN A 285 -15.95 -0.41 4.16
N ASN A 286 -15.92 -1.70 4.50
CA ASN A 286 -15.32 -2.15 5.75
C ASN A 286 -13.86 -1.72 5.78
N HIS A 287 -13.40 -1.24 6.93
CA HIS A 287 -12.00 -0.89 7.11
C HIS A 287 -11.16 -2.16 7.32
N VAL A 288 -9.92 -2.12 6.86
CA VAL A 288 -8.95 -3.19 7.07
C VAL A 288 -8.48 -3.13 8.53
N TRP A 289 -8.54 -4.28 9.22
CA TRP A 289 -8.08 -4.43 10.59
C TRP A 289 -7.51 -5.83 10.82
N GLU A 290 -6.21 -5.92 11.08
CA GLU A 290 -5.45 -7.15 11.32
C GLU A 290 -4.96 -7.27 12.77
N GLY A 291 -5.14 -6.24 13.59
CA GLY A 291 -4.63 -6.15 14.97
C GLY A 291 -5.39 -7.03 15.99
N GLY A 292 -6.29 -7.90 15.55
CA GLY A 292 -7.05 -8.78 16.46
C GLY A 292 -8.00 -8.02 17.40
N ASN A 293 -8.31 -8.64 18.55
CA ASN A 293 -9.31 -8.11 19.49
C ASN A 293 -8.70 -7.54 20.78
N CYS A 294 -7.37 -7.48 20.88
CA CYS A 294 -6.66 -7.12 22.12
C CYS A 294 -5.86 -5.83 22.03
N GLU A 295 -5.92 -5.10 20.88
CA GLU A 295 -5.24 -3.84 20.72
C GLU A 295 -5.89 -2.74 21.57
N ASP A 296 -5.08 -2.04 22.37
CA ASP A 296 -5.52 -0.90 23.13
C ASP A 296 -4.95 0.44 22.59
N THR A 297 -5.46 1.55 23.12
CA THR A 297 -5.08 2.88 22.64
C THR A 297 -3.86 3.46 23.33
N LEU A 298 -3.20 2.73 24.22
CA LEU A 298 -1.96 3.16 24.88
C LEU A 298 -0.79 2.37 24.34
N TRP A 299 0.02 3.00 23.50
CA TRP A 299 1.20 2.39 22.89
C TRP A 299 2.47 2.81 23.64
N GLU A 300 3.04 1.90 24.41
CA GLU A 300 4.27 2.12 25.16
C GLU A 300 5.48 1.72 24.31
N ILE A 301 6.01 2.66 23.53
CA ILE A 301 7.11 2.44 22.60
C ILE A 301 8.25 3.40 22.93
N ASN A 302 9.46 2.86 23.04
CA ASN A 302 10.64 3.62 23.39
C ASN A 302 11.07 4.57 22.24
N ARG A 303 11.57 5.74 22.60
CA ARG A 303 12.28 6.56 21.62
C ARG A 303 13.65 5.96 21.34
N PRO A 304 14.14 5.96 20.07
CA PRO A 304 15.50 5.57 19.75
C PRO A 304 16.52 6.41 20.54
N VAL A 305 17.50 5.78 21.15
CA VAL A 305 18.45 6.40 22.09
C VAL A 305 19.42 7.37 21.41
N LYS A 306 19.67 7.23 20.11
CA LYS A 306 20.67 8.00 19.34
C LYS A 306 20.14 9.23 18.61
N SER A 307 18.91 9.68 18.84
CA SER A 307 18.31 10.79 18.09
C SER A 307 18.63 12.19 18.63
N ASP A 308 19.79 12.42 19.25
CA ASP A 308 20.19 13.77 19.72
C ASP A 308 20.32 14.80 18.58
N LEU A 309 20.49 14.34 17.33
CA LEU A 309 20.61 15.19 16.14
C LEU A 309 19.25 15.47 15.47
N HIS A 310 18.25 14.58 15.63
CA HIS A 310 16.91 14.76 15.09
C HIS A 310 15.81 14.37 16.10
N PRO A 311 15.33 15.34 16.90
CA PRO A 311 14.35 15.08 17.97
C PRO A 311 12.95 14.68 17.48
N THR A 312 12.71 14.70 16.17
CA THR A 312 11.39 14.46 15.55
C THR A 312 11.26 13.11 14.84
N MET A 313 12.32 12.29 14.78
CA MET A 313 12.24 10.97 14.15
C MET A 313 11.29 10.04 14.90
N LYS A 314 10.33 9.46 14.22
CA LYS A 314 9.44 8.44 14.78
C LYS A 314 10.16 7.09 14.86
N PRO A 315 9.95 6.30 15.94
CA PRO A 315 10.43 4.92 16.01
C PRO A 315 9.86 4.09 14.86
N ILE A 316 10.68 3.19 14.30
CA ILE A 316 10.22 2.24 13.28
C ILE A 316 9.13 1.34 13.87
N GLU A 317 9.31 0.87 15.11
CA GLU A 317 8.34 0.08 15.87
C GLU A 317 6.94 0.74 15.95
N LEU A 318 6.89 2.09 16.11
CA LEU A 318 5.62 2.82 16.16
C LEU A 318 4.85 2.74 14.85
N VAL A 319 5.56 2.92 13.74
CA VAL A 319 4.97 2.85 12.40
C VAL A 319 4.62 1.41 12.06
N ALA A 320 5.50 0.47 12.39
CA ALA A 320 5.30 -0.95 12.15
C ALA A 320 4.02 -1.46 12.79
N ARG A 321 3.77 -1.12 14.07
CA ARG A 321 2.52 -1.50 14.75
C ARG A 321 1.27 -0.99 14.04
N ALA A 322 1.30 0.24 13.51
CA ALA A 322 0.19 0.78 12.73
C ALA A 322 0.01 0.03 11.40
N VAL A 323 1.13 -0.30 10.73
CA VAL A 323 1.14 -1.01 9.45
C VAL A 323 0.65 -2.44 9.60
N GLU A 324 1.10 -3.17 10.62
CA GLU A 324 0.64 -4.53 10.94
C GLU A 324 -0.85 -4.57 11.28
N ASN A 325 -1.32 -3.64 12.12
CA ASN A 325 -2.73 -3.60 12.53
C ASN A 325 -3.69 -3.24 11.39
N SER A 326 -3.22 -2.63 10.32
CA SER A 326 -4.10 -1.99 9.32
C SER A 326 -3.72 -2.26 7.87
N SER A 327 -2.90 -3.28 7.60
CA SER A 327 -2.53 -3.69 6.25
C SER A 327 -2.07 -5.14 6.19
N VAL A 328 -2.23 -5.76 5.03
CA VAL A 328 -1.68 -7.09 4.72
C VAL A 328 -0.35 -6.96 3.95
N VAL A 329 0.41 -8.05 3.85
CA VAL A 329 1.63 -8.12 3.02
C VAL A 329 1.31 -7.69 1.58
N GLY A 330 2.18 -6.89 0.98
CA GLY A 330 1.97 -6.33 -0.36
C GLY A 330 1.10 -5.07 -0.41
N SER A 331 0.47 -4.65 0.70
CA SER A 331 -0.31 -3.39 0.76
C SER A 331 0.56 -2.17 0.49
N LEU A 332 -0.07 -1.11 -0.03
CA LEU A 332 0.56 0.18 -0.27
C LEU A 332 0.24 1.17 0.87
N CYS A 333 1.28 1.59 1.59
CA CYS A 333 1.22 2.68 2.56
C CYS A 333 1.63 4.00 1.89
N TYR A 334 0.81 5.04 2.03
CA TYR A 334 1.15 6.40 1.61
C TYR A 334 1.55 7.26 2.81
N GLU A 335 2.69 7.96 2.68
CA GLU A 335 3.22 8.89 3.68
C GLU A 335 3.47 10.26 3.03
N PRO A 336 2.61 11.27 3.25
CA PRO A 336 2.75 12.60 2.66
C PRO A 336 3.90 13.45 3.23
N PHE A 337 4.53 13.03 4.34
CA PHE A 337 5.63 13.75 4.99
C PHE A 337 6.75 12.77 5.38
N GLY A 338 7.57 12.40 4.40
CA GLY A 338 8.58 11.35 4.51
C GLY A 338 9.60 11.54 5.63
N GLY A 339 9.95 12.79 5.94
CA GLY A 339 10.87 13.15 7.00
C GLY A 339 12.21 12.42 6.90
N SER A 340 12.51 11.55 7.87
CA SER A 340 13.71 10.71 7.86
C SER A 340 13.51 9.31 7.27
N GLY A 341 12.29 8.96 6.79
CA GLY A 341 12.00 7.69 6.14
C GLY A 341 11.64 6.52 7.07
N SER A 342 11.20 6.77 8.30
CA SER A 342 10.81 5.68 9.22
C SER A 342 9.71 4.79 8.65
N THR A 343 8.72 5.39 7.97
CA THR A 343 7.64 4.66 7.30
C THR A 343 8.17 3.75 6.17
N LEU A 344 9.15 4.22 5.42
CA LEU A 344 9.80 3.42 4.37
C LEU A 344 10.46 2.17 4.94
N ILE A 345 11.26 2.34 6.00
CA ILE A 345 11.99 1.23 6.63
C ILE A 345 11.04 0.23 7.30
N ALA A 346 9.98 0.71 7.97
CA ALA A 346 8.94 -0.16 8.51
C ALA A 346 8.26 -1.00 7.40
N CYS A 347 7.87 -0.36 6.31
CA CYS A 347 7.24 -1.04 5.17
C CYS A 347 8.19 -2.02 4.45
N GLU A 348 9.50 -1.70 4.34
CA GLU A 348 10.50 -2.62 3.77
C GLU A 348 10.58 -3.89 4.63
N GLN A 349 10.73 -3.76 5.96
CA GLN A 349 10.82 -4.89 6.89
C GLN A 349 9.56 -5.75 6.89
N LEU A 350 8.39 -5.12 6.77
CA LEU A 350 7.09 -5.79 6.83
C LEU A 350 6.57 -6.26 5.45
N ASN A 351 7.37 -6.18 4.40
CA ASN A 351 6.96 -6.55 3.05
C ASN A 351 5.73 -5.78 2.51
N ARG A 352 5.60 -4.49 2.89
CA ARG A 352 4.63 -3.55 2.32
C ARG A 352 5.34 -2.60 1.35
N ALA A 353 4.60 -2.03 0.38
CA ALA A 353 5.11 -0.91 -0.41
C ALA A 353 4.87 0.40 0.35
N ALA A 354 5.78 1.37 0.18
CA ALA A 354 5.61 2.72 0.72
C ALA A 354 5.82 3.75 -0.39
N TYR A 355 4.85 4.64 -0.56
CA TYR A 355 4.99 5.80 -1.43
C TYR A 355 5.09 7.04 -0.54
N LEU A 356 6.23 7.73 -0.61
CA LEU A 356 6.55 8.85 0.27
C LEU A 356 6.67 10.15 -0.51
N MET A 357 6.20 11.23 0.09
CA MET A 357 6.46 12.57 -0.38
C MET A 357 7.27 13.34 0.66
N GLU A 358 8.24 14.10 0.21
CA GLU A 358 9.06 14.96 1.07
C GLU A 358 9.36 16.27 0.33
N LEU A 359 9.09 17.40 0.98
CA LEU A 359 9.24 18.72 0.36
C LEU A 359 10.69 19.19 0.31
N ASP A 360 11.49 18.84 1.32
CA ASP A 360 12.89 19.30 1.40
C ASP A 360 13.80 18.32 0.65
N PRO A 361 14.44 18.75 -0.46
CA PRO A 361 15.36 17.91 -1.23
C PRO A 361 16.48 17.28 -0.39
N LYS A 362 16.92 17.95 0.68
CA LYS A 362 17.93 17.41 1.59
C LYS A 362 17.45 16.17 2.32
N TYR A 363 16.18 16.18 2.76
CA TYR A 363 15.57 15.02 3.41
C TYR A 363 15.22 13.90 2.42
N VAL A 364 14.93 14.23 1.18
CA VAL A 364 14.83 13.22 0.10
C VAL A 364 16.14 12.44 -0.01
N ASP A 365 17.30 13.12 -0.03
CA ASP A 365 18.60 12.47 -0.04
C ASP A 365 18.87 11.64 1.23
N VAL A 366 18.39 12.11 2.40
CA VAL A 366 18.45 11.34 3.66
C VAL A 366 17.67 10.04 3.56
N ILE A 367 16.43 10.09 3.06
CA ILE A 367 15.56 8.91 2.89
C ILE A 367 16.22 7.90 1.94
N ILE A 368 16.74 8.37 0.80
CA ILE A 368 17.44 7.53 -0.17
C ILE A 368 18.64 6.84 0.48
N ASN A 369 19.50 7.61 1.16
CA ASN A 369 20.71 7.09 1.80
C ASN A 369 20.36 6.06 2.87
N ARG A 370 19.35 6.33 3.70
CA ARG A 370 18.87 5.40 4.74
C ARG A 370 18.43 4.07 4.15
N TRP A 371 17.59 4.11 3.12
CA TRP A 371 17.10 2.90 2.46
C TRP A 371 18.22 2.12 1.75
N GLU A 372 19.16 2.83 1.07
CA GLU A 372 20.31 2.20 0.43
C GLU A 372 21.24 1.52 1.45
N GLN A 373 21.46 2.14 2.61
CA GLN A 373 22.25 1.53 3.69
C GLN A 373 21.54 0.32 4.29
N PHE A 374 20.23 0.43 4.51
CA PHE A 374 19.44 -0.65 5.10
C PHE A 374 19.36 -1.88 4.20
N THR A 375 19.12 -1.69 2.90
CA THR A 375 18.85 -2.79 1.95
C THR A 375 20.07 -3.24 1.16
N GLY A 376 21.12 -2.42 1.09
CA GLY A 376 22.26 -2.62 0.18
C GLY A 376 21.94 -2.40 -1.30
N LYS A 377 20.72 -1.99 -1.65
CA LYS A 377 20.26 -1.71 -3.02
C LYS A 377 20.51 -0.24 -3.38
N LYS A 378 20.26 0.14 -4.63
CA LYS A 378 20.38 1.51 -5.13
C LYS A 378 19.03 2.06 -5.56
N ALA A 379 18.74 3.31 -5.17
CA ALA A 379 17.60 4.06 -5.67
C ALA A 379 17.83 4.46 -7.13
N VAL A 380 16.74 4.51 -7.91
CA VAL A 380 16.76 4.89 -9.33
C VAL A 380 15.89 6.12 -9.53
N LEU A 381 16.49 7.19 -10.08
CA LEU A 381 15.74 8.39 -10.50
C LEU A 381 14.90 8.04 -11.73
N LEU A 382 13.59 8.21 -11.65
CA LEU A 382 12.68 7.99 -12.77
C LEU A 382 12.65 9.26 -13.65
N ASN A 383 12.93 9.11 -14.94
CA ASN A 383 12.73 10.19 -15.91
C ASN A 383 11.25 10.22 -16.37
N GLU A 384 10.80 11.35 -16.90
CA GLU A 384 9.41 11.49 -17.37
C GLU A 384 8.98 10.42 -18.41
N ASN A 385 9.95 9.82 -19.11
CA ASN A 385 9.71 8.75 -20.10
C ASN A 385 9.62 7.34 -19.47
N ASP A 386 10.11 7.14 -18.25
CA ASP A 386 10.16 5.81 -17.61
C ASP A 386 8.80 5.43 -16.95
N ASN A 387 7.91 6.40 -16.77
CA ASN A 387 6.59 6.17 -16.17
C ASN A 387 5.61 5.40 -17.08
N GLU A 388 5.88 5.28 -18.38
CA GLU A 388 5.06 4.50 -19.33
C GLU A 388 5.48 3.02 -19.39
N ASP A 389 6.75 2.70 -19.14
CA ASP A 389 7.29 1.34 -19.29
C ASP A 389 7.03 0.45 -18.05
N ILE A 390 6.81 1.02 -16.86
CA ILE A 390 6.50 0.26 -15.63
C ILE A 390 5.06 -0.29 -15.64
N LYS A 391 4.18 0.24 -16.50
CA LYS A 391 2.81 -0.30 -16.70
C LYS A 391 2.74 -1.54 -17.61
N THR A 392 3.87 -1.97 -18.17
CA THR A 392 3.95 -3.07 -19.16
C THR A 392 4.87 -4.21 -18.76
N ALA A 393 5.45 -4.21 -17.54
CA ALA A 393 6.29 -5.27 -17.03
C ALA A 393 5.59 -6.14 -15.99
#